data_3aab225291ab1924eee1bd29b52d5217
#
_entry.id   3aab225291ab1924eee1bd29b52d5217
#
_cell.length_a   1.000
_cell.length_b   1.000
_cell.length_c   1.000
_cell.angle_alpha   90.00
_cell.angle_beta   90.00
_cell.angle_gamma   90.00
#
_symmetry.space_group_name_H-M   'P 1'
#
loop_
_entity.id
_entity.type
_entity.pdbx_description
1 polymer ?
#
loop_
_entity_poly.entity_id
_entity_poly.type
_entity_poly.pdbx_seq_one_letter_code
_entity_poly.pdbx_strand_id
1 'polypeptide(L)'
;VTGLILFCMLWISGGKTSQTVLKVKKDAAQMTEQLRYGEDNMPSGSLAQAASLEQGDEPRLRVKTEQIKPLYLKGFTGSVYENDSWKPLAKAAYGGNRWGFLKWLNGRGFQPEHQYIAYEEAGRSGTDPLPEDAPWVNHIQVVNTGAMRKYIYEPYSSQAVANSTNERDEGSRSLAFFGAKRYEISELSSDMPGELQRLDTWTEAPVTDEQKQYLESEAVYRDFVYVNYLTADPQLSGLIKELFHKEEEEASLSVYAAVQQIRTVLEENTYYNKYLSEEDTAGDDLLKEFLQG
;
A
#
# COMPACT_ATOMS: atom_id res chain seq x y z
N VAL A 1 22.22 4.32 26.71
CA VAL A 1 22.28 3.13 27.59
C VAL A 1 22.03 1.85 26.78
N THR A 2 20.97 1.75 25.98
CA THR A 2 20.63 0.56 25.16
C THR A 2 21.71 0.22 24.13
N GLY A 3 22.35 1.20 23.48
CA GLY A 3 23.43 0.97 22.51
C GLY A 3 24.68 0.38 23.15
N LEU A 4 24.99 0.77 24.38
CA LEU A 4 26.14 0.27 25.12
C LEU A 4 25.92 -1.19 25.57
N ILE A 5 24.71 -1.52 26.00
CA ILE A 5 24.34 -2.90 26.39
C ILE A 5 24.39 -3.83 25.17
N LEU A 6 23.89 -3.40 24.01
CA LEU A 6 23.99 -4.15 22.75
C LEU A 6 25.44 -4.35 22.30
N PHE A 7 26.28 -3.33 22.44
CA PHE A 7 27.71 -3.44 22.12
C PHE A 7 28.43 -4.41 23.05
N CYS A 8 28.15 -4.37 24.35
CA CYS A 8 28.72 -5.31 25.33
C CYS A 8 28.23 -6.75 25.05
N MET A 9 26.94 -6.97 24.70
CA MET A 9 26.43 -8.30 24.36
C MET A 9 27.07 -8.87 23.09
N LEU A 10 27.30 -8.05 22.06
CA LEU A 10 27.99 -8.45 20.83
C LEU A 10 29.47 -8.82 21.11
N TRP A 11 30.12 -8.12 22.04
CA TRP A 11 31.51 -8.38 22.39
C TRP A 11 31.65 -9.69 23.18
N ILE A 12 30.74 -9.97 24.11
CA ILE A 12 30.71 -11.18 24.94
C ILE A 12 30.35 -12.41 24.11
N SER A 13 29.53 -12.26 23.06
CA SER A 13 29.07 -13.40 22.20
C SER A 13 30.08 -13.81 21.12
N GLY A 14 31.26 -13.18 21.08
CA GLY A 14 32.29 -13.52 20.08
C GLY A 14 31.83 -13.33 18.63
N GLY A 15 30.90 -12.40 18.39
CA GLY A 15 30.37 -12.10 17.05
C GLY A 15 29.31 -13.06 16.53
N LYS A 16 28.95 -14.12 17.24
CA LYS A 16 27.81 -14.96 16.91
C LYS A 16 26.54 -14.28 17.41
N THR A 17 25.67 -13.91 16.49
CA THR A 17 24.35 -13.33 16.81
C THR A 17 23.47 -14.39 17.48
N SER A 18 23.39 -14.36 18.80
CA SER A 18 22.49 -15.25 19.53
C SER A 18 21.03 -14.83 19.26
N GLN A 19 20.10 -15.78 19.29
CA GLN A 19 18.67 -15.49 19.16
C GLN A 19 18.19 -14.43 20.17
N THR A 20 18.79 -14.44 21.37
CA THR A 20 18.51 -13.44 22.41
C THR A 20 18.91 -12.03 21.98
N VAL A 21 20.06 -11.85 21.33
CA VAL A 21 20.51 -10.55 20.81
C VAL A 21 19.60 -10.05 19.70
N LEU A 22 19.16 -10.93 18.82
CA LEU A 22 18.20 -10.61 17.76
C LEU A 22 16.86 -10.19 18.34
N LYS A 23 16.36 -10.88 19.36
CA LYS A 23 15.13 -10.53 20.07
C LYS A 23 15.24 -9.15 20.73
N VAL A 24 16.28 -8.91 21.53
CA VAL A 24 16.50 -7.61 22.18
C VAL A 24 16.61 -6.48 21.16
N LYS A 25 17.27 -6.72 20.02
CA LYS A 25 17.37 -5.73 18.94
C LYS A 25 16.01 -5.45 18.30
N LYS A 26 15.19 -6.47 18.10
CA LYS A 26 13.83 -6.33 17.59
C LYS A 26 12.95 -5.55 18.57
N ASP A 27 12.95 -5.93 19.84
CA ASP A 27 12.16 -5.28 20.89
C ASP A 27 12.57 -3.80 21.08
N ALA A 28 13.86 -3.51 21.06
CA ALA A 28 14.35 -2.14 21.13
C ALA A 28 13.97 -1.30 19.90
N ALA A 29 13.99 -1.88 18.71
CA ALA A 29 13.54 -1.23 17.48
C ALA A 29 12.04 -0.94 17.53
N GLN A 30 11.24 -1.89 17.96
CA GLN A 30 9.79 -1.76 18.11
C GLN A 30 9.44 -0.68 19.15
N MET A 31 10.09 -0.69 20.33
CA MET A 31 9.89 0.33 21.34
C MET A 31 10.26 1.73 20.84
N THR A 32 11.35 1.83 20.09
CA THR A 32 11.76 3.11 19.47
C THR A 32 10.72 3.59 18.46
N GLU A 33 10.15 2.69 17.66
CA GLU A 33 9.12 3.00 16.69
C GLU A 33 7.82 3.44 17.37
N GLN A 34 7.41 2.77 18.44
CA GLN A 34 6.24 3.14 19.25
C GLN A 34 6.42 4.53 19.91
N LEU A 35 7.58 4.81 20.50
CA LEU A 35 7.87 6.12 21.07
C LEU A 35 7.85 7.24 20.03
N ARG A 36 8.30 6.94 18.83
CA ARG A 36 8.39 7.92 17.74
C ARG A 36 7.07 8.17 17.05
N TYR A 37 6.32 7.11 16.73
CA TYR A 37 5.15 7.19 15.87
C TYR A 37 3.81 6.90 16.57
N GLY A 38 3.84 6.50 17.84
CA GLY A 38 2.69 6.03 18.58
C GLY A 38 2.56 4.50 18.51
N GLU A 39 1.59 3.98 19.24
CA GLU A 39 1.28 2.56 19.20
C GLU A 39 0.76 2.17 17.82
N ASP A 40 1.19 1.01 17.35
CA ASP A 40 0.66 0.41 16.12
C ASP A 40 -0.64 -0.34 16.47
N ASN A 41 -1.70 0.43 16.54
CA ASN A 41 -3.04 -0.10 16.80
C ASN A 41 -3.77 -0.51 15.49
N MET A 42 -3.08 -0.40 14.36
CA MET A 42 -3.53 -0.92 13.08
C MET A 42 -2.52 -1.94 12.59
N PRO A 43 -2.94 -3.17 12.30
CA PRO A 43 -2.01 -4.23 11.91
C PRO A 43 -1.29 -3.83 10.63
N SER A 44 0.01 -3.65 10.73
CA SER A 44 0.85 -3.38 9.57
C SER A 44 1.10 -4.68 8.81
N GLY A 45 0.03 -5.22 8.22
CA GLY A 45 0.06 -6.42 7.38
C GLY A 45 -0.18 -7.75 8.10
N SER A 46 -0.25 -7.82 9.43
CA SER A 46 -0.55 -9.08 10.15
C SER A 46 -2.06 -9.34 10.18
N LEU A 47 -2.52 -10.44 9.57
CA LEU A 47 -3.93 -10.83 9.59
C LEU A 47 -4.37 -11.28 10.97
N ALA A 48 -3.53 -12.01 11.70
CA ALA A 48 -3.82 -12.44 13.07
C ALA A 48 -4.01 -11.25 14.02
N GLN A 49 -3.21 -10.19 13.86
CA GLN A 49 -3.42 -8.95 14.63
C GLN A 49 -4.67 -8.18 14.20
N ALA A 50 -5.05 -8.26 12.92
CA ALA A 50 -6.28 -7.63 12.43
C ALA A 50 -7.52 -8.25 13.09
N ALA A 51 -7.52 -9.56 13.29
CA ALA A 51 -8.60 -10.28 13.93
C ALA A 51 -8.75 -9.94 15.44
N SER A 52 -7.64 -9.63 16.11
CA SER A 52 -7.62 -9.29 17.53
C SER A 52 -7.84 -7.81 17.84
N LEU A 53 -8.09 -6.98 16.81
CA LEU A 53 -8.33 -5.55 17.01
C LEU A 53 -9.67 -5.33 17.74
N GLU A 54 -9.57 -5.06 19.03
CA GLU A 54 -10.69 -4.48 19.76
C GLU A 54 -11.08 -3.15 19.08
N GLN A 55 -12.32 -3.10 18.59
CA GLN A 55 -12.90 -1.84 18.11
C GLN A 55 -13.15 -0.94 19.33
N GLY A 56 -12.12 -0.19 19.70
CA GLY A 56 -12.27 0.86 20.71
C GLY A 56 -13.15 1.99 20.15
N ASP A 57 -13.93 2.63 21.02
CA ASP A 57 -14.76 3.79 20.67
C ASP A 57 -13.94 5.05 20.32
N GLU A 58 -12.65 5.01 20.52
CA GLU A 58 -11.73 6.12 20.27
C GLU A 58 -11.44 6.28 18.78
N PRO A 59 -11.72 7.44 18.19
CA PRO A 59 -11.42 7.68 16.79
C PRO A 59 -9.90 7.67 16.53
N ARG A 60 -9.45 6.87 15.59
CA ARG A 60 -8.04 6.80 15.17
C ARG A 60 -7.64 7.92 14.23
N LEU A 61 -8.57 8.31 13.37
CA LEU A 61 -8.43 9.44 12.46
C LEU A 61 -9.67 10.33 12.55
N ARG A 62 -9.48 11.64 12.49
CA ARG A 62 -10.54 12.60 12.27
C ARG A 62 -10.33 13.21 10.89
N VAL A 63 -11.33 13.07 10.05
CA VAL A 63 -11.28 13.50 8.65
C VAL A 63 -12.34 14.58 8.43
N LYS A 64 -11.92 15.68 7.83
CA LYS A 64 -12.81 16.71 7.32
C LYS A 64 -12.66 16.76 5.81
N THR A 65 -13.74 16.65 5.08
CA THR A 65 -13.79 16.67 3.63
C THR A 65 -14.80 17.69 3.14
N GLU A 66 -14.57 18.29 2.00
CA GLU A 66 -15.52 19.20 1.36
C GLU A 66 -16.61 18.44 0.62
N GLN A 67 -16.31 17.25 0.14
CA GLN A 67 -17.26 16.40 -0.56
C GLN A 67 -17.71 15.24 0.34
N ILE A 68 -19.03 15.08 0.46
CA ILE A 68 -19.62 13.98 1.24
C ILE A 68 -19.68 12.75 0.36
N LYS A 69 -18.67 11.88 0.48
CA LYS A 69 -18.60 10.59 -0.21
C LYS A 69 -17.88 9.56 0.68
N PRO A 70 -18.05 8.26 0.43
CA PRO A 70 -17.23 7.25 1.07
C PRO A 70 -15.74 7.48 0.73
N LEU A 71 -14.88 7.47 1.76
CA LEU A 71 -13.44 7.61 1.62
C LEU A 71 -12.76 6.32 2.08
N TYR A 72 -11.89 5.78 1.23
CA TYR A 72 -11.02 4.66 1.56
C TYR A 72 -9.60 5.19 1.71
N LEU A 73 -9.14 5.28 2.96
CA LEU A 73 -7.80 5.79 3.28
C LEU A 73 -6.85 4.62 3.46
N LYS A 74 -5.88 4.47 2.56
CA LYS A 74 -4.79 3.50 2.69
C LYS A 74 -3.67 4.09 3.57
N GLY A 75 -3.03 3.27 4.37
CA GLY A 75 -1.83 3.63 5.12
C GLY A 75 -0.68 2.70 4.76
N PHE A 76 -0.66 1.50 5.32
CA PHE A 76 0.32 0.46 4.98
C PHE A 76 -0.12 -0.32 3.74
N THR A 77 0.82 -0.60 2.84
CA THR A 77 0.65 -1.50 1.70
C THR A 77 1.68 -2.62 1.81
N GLY A 78 1.22 -3.86 1.87
CA GLY A 78 2.06 -5.05 1.82
C GLY A 78 2.19 -5.57 0.39
N SER A 79 3.33 -6.19 0.08
CA SER A 79 3.67 -6.64 -1.26
C SER A 79 3.85 -8.14 -1.36
N VAL A 80 4.24 -8.78 -0.27
CA VAL A 80 4.50 -10.22 -0.20
C VAL A 80 3.69 -10.81 0.93
N TYR A 81 2.87 -11.81 0.63
CA TYR A 81 2.14 -12.57 1.63
C TYR A 81 2.98 -13.76 2.10
N GLU A 82 3.25 -13.84 3.39
CA GLU A 82 4.03 -14.90 4.00
C GLU A 82 3.70 -15.02 5.50
N ASN A 83 3.38 -16.23 5.95
CA ASN A 83 3.04 -16.53 7.35
C ASN A 83 1.95 -15.60 7.89
N ASP A 84 0.77 -15.60 7.29
CA ASP A 84 -0.41 -14.79 7.65
C ASP A 84 -0.14 -13.30 7.77
N SER A 85 0.81 -12.83 7.00
CA SER A 85 1.22 -11.42 7.03
C SER A 85 1.60 -10.90 5.67
N TRP A 86 1.10 -9.72 5.35
CA TRP A 86 1.58 -8.92 4.25
C TRP A 86 2.85 -8.18 4.63
N LYS A 87 3.91 -8.39 3.90
CA LYS A 87 5.23 -7.80 4.16
C LYS A 87 5.66 -6.89 3.02
N PRO A 88 6.49 -5.87 3.29
CA PRO A 88 7.09 -5.09 2.23
C PRO A 88 8.10 -5.93 1.45
N LEU A 89 8.35 -5.57 0.19
CA LEU A 89 9.39 -6.19 -0.62
C LEU A 89 10.77 -6.14 0.05
N ALA A 90 11.53 -7.20 -0.14
CA ALA A 90 12.92 -7.22 0.29
C ALA A 90 13.73 -6.15 -0.43
N LYS A 91 14.73 -5.57 0.26
CA LYS A 91 15.61 -4.54 -0.33
C LYS A 91 16.31 -5.01 -1.61
N ALA A 92 16.59 -6.30 -1.72
CA ALA A 92 17.22 -6.89 -2.89
C ALA A 92 16.36 -6.78 -4.15
N ALA A 93 15.03 -6.75 -4.05
CA ALA A 93 14.14 -6.57 -5.17
C ALA A 93 14.37 -5.24 -5.91
N TYR A 94 14.86 -4.22 -5.21
CA TYR A 94 15.19 -2.91 -5.78
C TYR A 94 16.66 -2.82 -6.26
N GLY A 95 17.29 -3.96 -6.59
CA GLY A 95 18.67 -3.99 -7.07
C GLY A 95 19.71 -3.66 -5.99
N GLY A 96 19.41 -3.88 -4.72
CA GLY A 96 20.29 -3.59 -3.58
C GLY A 96 20.34 -2.12 -3.18
N ASN A 97 19.93 -1.22 -4.06
CA ASN A 97 19.81 0.21 -3.81
C ASN A 97 18.38 0.68 -4.11
N ARG A 98 17.48 0.44 -3.18
CA ARG A 98 16.05 0.80 -3.31
C ARG A 98 15.80 2.30 -3.55
N TRP A 99 16.79 3.14 -3.28
CA TRP A 99 16.76 4.56 -3.59
C TRP A 99 17.00 4.84 -5.08
N GLY A 100 17.65 3.93 -5.80
CA GLY A 100 18.00 4.11 -7.21
C GLY A 100 16.80 3.97 -8.13
N PHE A 101 16.09 2.85 -8.05
CA PHE A 101 14.99 2.53 -8.97
C PHE A 101 13.79 3.47 -8.84
N LEU A 102 13.21 3.56 -7.62
CA LEU A 102 12.04 4.42 -7.40
C LEU A 102 12.38 5.91 -7.54
N LYS A 103 13.59 6.32 -7.12
CA LYS A 103 14.06 7.69 -7.36
C LYS A 103 14.23 8.00 -8.86
N TRP A 104 14.68 7.04 -9.64
CA TRP A 104 14.77 7.19 -11.08
C TRP A 104 13.38 7.34 -11.71
N LEU A 105 12.41 6.53 -11.31
CA LEU A 105 11.01 6.65 -11.75
C LEU A 105 10.42 8.02 -11.37
N ASN A 106 10.59 8.45 -10.13
CA ASN A 106 10.11 9.75 -9.66
C ASN A 106 10.76 10.92 -10.46
N GLY A 107 12.06 10.81 -10.78
CA GLY A 107 12.74 11.79 -11.61
C GLY A 107 12.22 11.87 -13.06
N ARG A 108 11.45 10.87 -13.49
CA ARG A 108 10.76 10.82 -14.78
C ARG A 108 9.27 11.17 -14.68
N GLY A 109 8.81 11.64 -13.52
CA GLY A 109 7.42 11.98 -13.27
C GLY A 109 6.51 10.78 -12.94
N PHE A 110 7.07 9.56 -12.84
CA PHE A 110 6.29 8.38 -12.50
C PHE A 110 6.31 8.12 -10.99
N GLN A 111 5.12 8.05 -10.40
CA GLN A 111 4.93 7.77 -8.98
C GLN A 111 3.99 6.58 -8.82
N PRO A 112 4.46 5.43 -8.29
CA PRO A 112 3.64 4.23 -8.16
C PRO A 112 2.34 4.44 -7.36
N GLU A 113 2.39 5.32 -6.37
CA GLU A 113 1.25 5.59 -5.49
C GLU A 113 0.20 6.54 -6.08
N HIS A 114 0.56 7.29 -7.14
CA HIS A 114 -0.25 8.37 -7.69
C HIS A 114 -0.35 8.31 -9.22
N GLN A 115 -0.38 7.09 -9.76
CA GLN A 115 -0.26 6.85 -11.21
C GLN A 115 -1.29 7.60 -12.05
N TYR A 116 -2.55 7.56 -11.62
CA TYR A 116 -3.63 8.21 -12.35
C TYR A 116 -3.40 9.72 -12.48
N ILE A 117 -3.19 10.39 -11.35
CA ILE A 117 -2.96 11.84 -11.32
C ILE A 117 -1.74 12.22 -12.14
N ALA A 118 -0.64 11.49 -12.00
CA ALA A 118 0.60 11.78 -12.72
C ALA A 118 0.42 11.66 -14.25
N TYR A 119 -0.38 10.71 -14.73
CA TYR A 119 -0.69 10.58 -16.15
C TYR A 119 -1.58 11.72 -16.67
N GLU A 120 -2.60 12.10 -15.91
CA GLU A 120 -3.48 13.23 -16.25
C GLU A 120 -2.72 14.55 -16.25
N GLU A 121 -1.84 14.77 -15.27
CA GLU A 121 -0.96 15.93 -15.23
C GLU A 121 -0.01 15.98 -16.45
N ALA A 122 0.59 14.84 -16.81
CA ALA A 122 1.45 14.72 -18.00
C ALA A 122 0.67 15.03 -19.30
N GLY A 123 -0.63 14.74 -19.36
CA GLY A 123 -1.50 15.08 -20.51
C GLY A 123 -1.80 16.54 -20.67
N ARG A 124 -1.60 17.36 -19.65
CA ARG A 124 -1.98 18.78 -19.63
C ARG A 124 -0.91 19.72 -20.17
N SER A 125 0.12 19.24 -20.84
CA SER A 125 1.12 20.05 -21.57
C SER A 125 1.34 21.47 -20.98
N GLY A 126 2.05 21.56 -19.90
CA GLY A 126 2.83 22.76 -19.53
C GLY A 126 2.08 24.05 -19.20
N THR A 127 0.76 24.07 -19.18
CA THR A 127 0.06 25.35 -19.07
C THR A 127 -0.71 25.56 -17.76
N ASP A 128 -1.22 24.53 -17.11
CA ASP A 128 -1.88 24.75 -15.83
C ASP A 128 -1.77 23.52 -14.93
N PRO A 129 -1.17 23.67 -13.72
CA PRO A 129 -1.38 22.68 -12.67
C PRO A 129 -2.89 22.52 -12.45
N LEU A 130 -3.31 21.36 -11.96
CA LEU A 130 -4.72 21.16 -11.58
C LEU A 130 -5.15 22.35 -10.74
N PRO A 131 -6.16 23.14 -11.16
CA PRO A 131 -6.59 24.27 -10.38
C PRO A 131 -6.96 23.79 -8.97
N GLU A 132 -6.36 24.35 -7.93
CA GLU A 132 -6.67 23.96 -6.54
C GLU A 132 -8.18 24.10 -6.25
N ASP A 133 -8.87 25.04 -6.91
CA ASP A 133 -10.29 25.31 -6.75
C ASP A 133 -11.19 24.55 -7.73
N ALA A 134 -10.67 23.54 -8.45
CA ALA A 134 -11.48 22.82 -9.41
C ALA A 134 -12.59 22.00 -8.70
N PRO A 135 -13.83 21.99 -9.22
CA PRO A 135 -14.95 21.28 -8.58
C PRO A 135 -14.73 19.77 -8.41
N TRP A 136 -13.78 19.21 -9.17
CA TRP A 136 -13.40 17.80 -9.07
C TRP A 136 -12.24 17.55 -8.10
N VAL A 137 -11.69 18.59 -7.46
CA VAL A 137 -10.70 18.44 -6.39
C VAL A 137 -11.43 18.42 -5.06
N ASN A 138 -11.20 17.40 -4.27
CA ASN A 138 -11.70 17.27 -2.91
C ASN A 138 -10.58 17.54 -1.92
N HIS A 139 -10.72 18.57 -1.11
CA HIS A 139 -9.76 18.87 -0.06
C HIS A 139 -10.11 18.11 1.22
N ILE A 140 -9.16 17.34 1.69
CA ILE A 140 -9.30 16.48 2.86
C ILE A 140 -8.28 16.90 3.90
N GLN A 141 -8.76 17.24 5.10
CA GLN A 141 -7.91 17.47 6.27
C GLN A 141 -7.94 16.25 7.17
N VAL A 142 -6.78 15.72 7.48
CA VAL A 142 -6.63 14.56 8.37
C VAL A 142 -5.94 14.97 9.66
N VAL A 143 -6.55 14.59 10.79
CA VAL A 143 -5.95 14.67 12.12
C VAL A 143 -5.80 13.25 12.64
N ASN A 144 -4.57 12.79 12.76
CA ASN A 144 -4.24 11.50 13.34
C ASN A 144 -4.31 11.59 14.87
N THR A 145 -5.26 10.90 15.45
CA THR A 145 -5.55 10.88 16.90
C THR A 145 -5.02 9.62 17.58
N GLY A 146 -4.91 8.50 16.86
CA GLY A 146 -4.51 7.24 17.46
C GLY A 146 -4.00 6.18 16.48
N ALA A 147 -3.91 6.49 15.18
CA ALA A 147 -3.27 5.62 14.21
C ALA A 147 -1.75 5.84 14.17
N MET A 148 -1.00 4.93 13.55
CA MET A 148 0.45 5.03 13.45
C MET A 148 0.86 6.25 12.60
N ARG A 149 1.50 7.24 13.24
CA ARG A 149 1.88 8.51 12.60
C ARG A 149 2.99 8.41 11.56
N LYS A 150 3.58 7.24 11.40
CA LYS A 150 4.56 6.92 10.37
C LYS A 150 3.96 7.03 8.96
N TYR A 151 2.70 6.63 8.82
CA TYR A 151 1.99 6.60 7.55
C TYR A 151 1.17 7.87 7.33
N ILE A 152 1.03 8.23 6.06
CA ILE A 152 0.04 9.16 5.57
C ILE A 152 -1.16 8.31 5.13
N TYR A 153 -2.31 8.54 5.75
CA TYR A 153 -3.56 7.86 5.41
C TYR A 153 -4.25 8.68 4.34
N GLU A 154 -4.23 8.20 3.11
CA GLU A 154 -4.66 8.94 1.93
C GLU A 154 -5.46 8.07 0.96
N PRO A 155 -6.39 8.67 0.16
CA PRO A 155 -7.06 7.96 -0.93
C PRO A 155 -6.08 7.53 -2.03
N TYR A 156 -6.49 6.56 -2.86
CA TYR A 156 -5.70 6.12 -4.03
C TYR A 156 -5.54 7.21 -5.11
N SER A 157 -6.47 8.15 -5.16
CA SER A 157 -6.51 9.24 -6.14
C SER A 157 -6.00 10.57 -5.58
N SER A 158 -5.14 10.53 -4.56
CA SER A 158 -4.56 11.74 -3.96
C SER A 158 -3.30 12.21 -4.67
N GLN A 159 -3.05 13.51 -4.60
CA GLN A 159 -1.74 14.08 -4.90
C GLN A 159 -0.77 13.79 -3.76
N ALA A 160 0.54 13.83 -4.07
CA ALA A 160 1.57 13.65 -3.06
C ALA A 160 1.45 14.67 -1.93
N VAL A 161 1.33 14.19 -0.69
CA VAL A 161 1.19 15.02 0.49
C VAL A 161 2.51 15.71 0.82
N ALA A 162 2.44 17.00 1.14
CA ALA A 162 3.63 17.75 1.54
C ALA A 162 4.36 17.11 2.74
N ASN A 163 5.68 17.09 2.70
CA ASN A 163 6.53 16.49 3.73
C ASN A 163 6.29 14.98 3.93
N SER A 164 5.95 14.30 2.84
CA SER A 164 5.87 12.85 2.77
C SER A 164 6.83 12.27 1.73
N THR A 165 7.00 10.96 1.74
CA THR A 165 7.76 10.22 0.75
C THR A 165 7.08 8.89 0.44
N ASN A 166 7.04 8.53 -0.82
CA ASN A 166 6.58 7.25 -1.35
C ASN A 166 7.74 6.43 -1.95
N GLU A 167 8.98 6.72 -1.57
CA GLU A 167 10.16 6.02 -2.06
C GLU A 167 10.18 4.52 -1.75
N ARG A 168 9.14 4.04 -1.06
CA ARG A 168 8.91 2.63 -0.76
C ARG A 168 7.50 2.28 -1.21
N ASP A 169 7.36 1.16 -1.83
CA ASP A 169 6.07 0.55 -2.19
C ASP A 169 5.27 0.05 -0.96
N GLU A 170 5.37 0.76 0.14
CA GLU A 170 4.74 0.42 1.42
C GLU A 170 3.69 1.46 1.83
N GLY A 171 3.28 2.32 0.89
CA GLY A 171 2.45 3.51 1.13
C GLY A 171 3.26 4.76 1.48
N SER A 172 2.60 5.89 1.43
CA SER A 172 3.24 7.18 1.72
C SER A 172 3.60 7.31 3.19
N ARG A 173 4.81 7.79 3.45
CA ARG A 173 5.36 7.95 4.80
C ARG A 173 5.69 9.39 5.10
N SER A 174 5.43 9.79 6.34
CA SER A 174 5.83 11.11 6.82
C SER A 174 7.35 11.23 6.95
N LEU A 175 7.91 12.35 6.49
CA LEU A 175 9.30 12.74 6.72
C LEU A 175 9.52 13.40 8.08
N ALA A 176 8.43 13.77 8.79
CA ALA A 176 8.53 14.36 10.12
C ALA A 176 9.08 13.35 11.14
N PHE A 177 9.94 13.80 12.05
CA PHE A 177 10.61 12.93 13.02
C PHE A 177 9.65 12.13 13.91
N PHE A 178 8.52 12.74 14.32
CA PHE A 178 7.48 12.10 15.13
C PHE A 178 6.27 11.67 14.29
N GLY A 179 6.42 11.60 12.96
CA GLY A 179 5.34 11.28 12.03
C GLY A 179 4.32 12.41 11.81
N ALA A 180 3.33 12.15 10.97
CA ALA A 180 2.31 13.13 10.60
C ALA A 180 1.15 13.10 11.62
N LYS A 181 0.91 14.23 12.29
CA LYS A 181 -0.23 14.41 13.18
C LYS A 181 -1.39 15.14 12.51
N ARG A 182 -1.07 16.07 11.61
CA ARG A 182 -2.04 16.82 10.81
C ARG A 182 -1.47 17.03 9.43
N TYR A 183 -2.29 16.85 8.40
CA TYR A 183 -1.91 17.09 7.02
C TYR A 183 -3.14 17.29 6.16
N GLU A 184 -2.94 17.84 4.98
CA GLU A 184 -3.95 18.09 3.98
C GLU A 184 -3.67 17.24 2.76
N ILE A 185 -4.73 16.82 2.10
CA ILE A 185 -4.70 15.98 0.92
C ILE A 185 -5.59 16.63 -0.11
N SER A 186 -5.10 16.71 -1.33
CA SER A 186 -5.92 17.00 -2.50
C SER A 186 -6.19 15.71 -3.24
N GLU A 187 -7.46 15.32 -3.30
CA GLU A 187 -7.91 14.11 -3.98
C GLU A 187 -8.66 14.51 -5.26
N LEU A 188 -8.39 13.83 -6.38
CA LEU A 188 -9.25 13.93 -7.53
C LEU A 188 -10.57 13.21 -7.25
N SER A 189 -11.64 13.98 -7.21
CA SER A 189 -12.99 13.45 -7.06
C SER A 189 -13.45 12.91 -8.40
N SER A 190 -13.05 11.70 -8.71
CA SER A 190 -13.37 11.03 -9.97
C SER A 190 -14.41 9.94 -9.77
N ASP A 191 -15.15 9.64 -10.83
CA ASP A 191 -15.91 8.42 -10.94
C ASP A 191 -14.95 7.26 -11.22
N MET A 192 -14.37 6.69 -10.16
CA MET A 192 -13.41 5.58 -10.26
C MET A 192 -13.84 4.44 -11.19
N PRO A 193 -15.11 3.98 -11.21
CA PRO A 193 -15.54 2.99 -12.19
C PRO A 193 -15.41 3.45 -13.63
N GLY A 194 -15.78 4.69 -13.94
CA GLY A 194 -15.64 5.25 -15.28
C GLY A 194 -14.19 5.41 -15.70
N GLU A 195 -13.29 5.62 -14.75
CA GLU A 195 -11.86 5.75 -15.01
C GLU A 195 -11.16 4.42 -15.19
N LEU A 196 -11.51 3.41 -14.39
CA LEU A 196 -11.04 2.05 -14.59
C LEU A 196 -11.47 1.51 -15.98
N GLN A 197 -12.64 1.90 -16.47
CA GLN A 197 -13.09 1.60 -17.82
C GLN A 197 -12.19 2.22 -18.89
N ARG A 198 -11.66 3.41 -18.63
CA ARG A 198 -10.76 4.13 -19.57
C ARG A 198 -9.32 3.63 -19.53
N LEU A 199 -8.92 2.87 -18.52
CA LEU A 199 -7.56 2.29 -18.43
C LEU A 199 -7.19 1.50 -19.68
N ASP A 200 -8.14 0.79 -20.26
CA ASP A 200 -7.92 0.00 -21.47
C ASP A 200 -7.58 0.87 -22.70
N THR A 201 -7.96 2.15 -22.67
CA THR A 201 -7.75 3.11 -23.77
C THR A 201 -6.64 4.12 -23.50
N TRP A 202 -6.16 4.26 -22.26
CA TRP A 202 -5.13 5.25 -21.90
C TRP A 202 -3.79 5.05 -22.63
N THR A 203 -3.44 3.79 -22.88
CA THR A 203 -2.16 3.43 -23.49
C THR A 203 -2.18 3.51 -25.01
N GLU A 204 -3.35 3.67 -25.64
CA GLU A 204 -3.48 3.55 -27.09
C GLU A 204 -3.01 4.80 -27.87
N ALA A 205 -3.12 5.99 -27.26
CA ALA A 205 -2.73 7.22 -27.94
C ALA A 205 -2.29 8.31 -26.95
N PRO A 206 -1.02 8.31 -26.48
CA PRO A 206 -0.51 9.42 -25.68
C PRO A 206 -0.52 10.72 -26.51
N VAL A 207 -1.09 11.78 -25.94
CA VAL A 207 -1.28 13.06 -26.63
C VAL A 207 -0.01 13.91 -26.55
N THR A 208 0.75 13.81 -25.44
CA THR A 208 1.93 14.61 -25.18
C THR A 208 3.21 13.77 -25.11
N ASP A 209 4.37 14.41 -25.22
CA ASP A 209 5.66 13.73 -25.05
C ASP A 209 5.89 13.36 -23.58
N GLU A 210 5.34 14.12 -22.65
CA GLU A 210 5.34 13.82 -21.22
C GLU A 210 4.53 12.55 -20.92
N GLN A 211 3.36 12.37 -21.54
CA GLN A 211 2.58 11.14 -21.45
C GLN A 211 3.34 9.94 -22.03
N LYS A 212 4.03 10.11 -23.13
CA LYS A 212 4.89 9.04 -23.69
C LYS A 212 5.98 8.64 -22.69
N GLN A 213 6.68 9.62 -22.12
CA GLN A 213 7.71 9.38 -21.11
C GLN A 213 7.14 8.70 -19.87
N TYR A 214 5.91 9.08 -19.47
CA TYR A 214 5.20 8.43 -18.36
C TYR A 214 4.93 6.95 -18.67
N LEU A 215 4.38 6.64 -19.85
CA LEU A 215 4.08 5.26 -20.26
C LEU A 215 5.33 4.39 -20.40
N GLU A 216 6.45 4.95 -20.86
CA GLU A 216 7.75 4.25 -20.83
C GLU A 216 8.17 3.89 -19.41
N SER A 217 7.97 4.80 -18.47
CA SER A 217 8.31 4.60 -17.05
C SER A 217 7.35 3.61 -16.38
N GLU A 218 6.07 3.66 -16.74
CA GLU A 218 5.04 2.71 -16.33
C GLU A 218 5.39 1.29 -16.79
N ALA A 219 5.80 1.12 -18.06
CA ALA A 219 6.18 -0.18 -18.59
C ALA A 219 7.35 -0.81 -17.80
N VAL A 220 8.37 -0.01 -17.44
CA VAL A 220 9.47 -0.48 -16.60
C VAL A 220 9.00 -0.84 -15.19
N TYR A 221 8.08 -0.05 -14.62
CA TYR A 221 7.50 -0.36 -13.32
C TYR A 221 6.61 -1.60 -13.37
N ARG A 222 5.84 -1.78 -14.42
CA ARG A 222 5.00 -2.96 -14.64
C ARG A 222 5.84 -4.24 -14.73
N ASP A 223 6.96 -4.23 -15.44
CA ASP A 223 7.88 -5.35 -15.46
C ASP A 223 8.43 -5.67 -14.07
N PHE A 224 8.76 -4.64 -13.28
CA PHE A 224 9.15 -4.81 -11.89
C PHE A 224 8.04 -5.43 -11.05
N VAL A 225 6.79 -5.00 -11.22
CA VAL A 225 5.61 -5.56 -10.54
C VAL A 225 5.43 -7.03 -10.90
N TYR A 226 5.47 -7.38 -12.17
CA TYR A 226 5.30 -8.77 -12.61
C TYR A 226 6.36 -9.71 -12.04
N VAL A 227 7.59 -9.24 -11.88
CA VAL A 227 8.66 -10.05 -11.31
C VAL A 227 8.54 -10.21 -9.80
N ASN A 228 8.06 -9.17 -9.08
CA ASN A 228 8.19 -9.10 -7.63
C ASN A 228 6.87 -9.29 -6.86
N TYR A 229 5.71 -8.99 -7.47
CA TYR A 229 4.42 -9.02 -6.78
C TYR A 229 3.51 -10.17 -7.19
N LEU A 230 3.82 -10.88 -8.27
CA LEU A 230 3.01 -12.03 -8.73
C LEU A 230 3.52 -13.37 -8.20
N THR A 231 4.33 -13.36 -7.15
CA THR A 231 4.78 -14.59 -6.50
C THR A 231 3.71 -15.03 -5.49
N ALA A 232 3.07 -16.15 -5.78
CA ALA A 232 2.18 -16.80 -4.83
C ALA A 232 2.72 -18.19 -4.49
N ASP A 233 2.45 -18.62 -3.26
CA ASP A 233 2.66 -20.00 -2.86
C ASP A 233 1.97 -20.97 -3.85
N PRO A 234 2.56 -22.14 -4.19
CA PRO A 234 1.94 -23.09 -5.13
C PRO A 234 0.53 -23.55 -4.72
N GLN A 235 0.26 -23.71 -3.42
CA GLN A 235 -1.05 -24.11 -2.92
C GLN A 235 -2.06 -22.97 -3.12
N LEU A 236 -1.69 -21.73 -2.75
CA LEU A 236 -2.49 -20.54 -2.97
C LEU A 236 -2.75 -20.32 -4.47
N SER A 237 -1.74 -20.51 -5.32
CA SER A 237 -1.91 -20.43 -6.78
C SER A 237 -2.89 -21.47 -7.31
N GLY A 238 -2.92 -22.67 -6.73
CA GLY A 238 -3.90 -23.71 -7.05
C GLY A 238 -5.32 -23.28 -6.71
N LEU A 239 -5.55 -22.77 -5.50
CA LEU A 239 -6.85 -22.27 -5.05
C LEU A 239 -7.35 -21.10 -5.87
N ILE A 240 -6.49 -20.14 -6.18
CA ILE A 240 -6.84 -19.00 -7.03
C ILE A 240 -7.26 -19.48 -8.43
N LYS A 241 -6.54 -20.43 -9.01
CA LYS A 241 -6.92 -21.02 -10.31
C LYS A 241 -8.24 -21.76 -10.25
N GLU A 242 -8.52 -22.49 -9.19
CA GLU A 242 -9.77 -23.19 -8.98
C GLU A 242 -10.93 -22.19 -8.79
N LEU A 243 -10.75 -21.18 -7.96
CA LEU A 243 -11.76 -20.18 -7.65
C LEU A 243 -12.13 -19.31 -8.87
N PHE A 244 -11.14 -18.95 -9.66
CA PHE A 244 -11.32 -18.03 -10.81
C PHE A 244 -11.44 -18.76 -12.15
N HIS A 245 -11.61 -20.05 -12.16
CA HIS A 245 -11.85 -20.93 -13.34
C HIS A 245 -11.74 -20.19 -14.68
N LYS A 246 -10.54 -20.05 -15.22
CA LYS A 246 -10.38 -19.63 -16.60
C LYS A 246 -10.53 -20.85 -17.49
N GLU A 247 -11.63 -20.95 -18.19
CA GLU A 247 -11.69 -21.74 -19.41
C GLU A 247 -10.65 -21.17 -20.39
N GLU A 248 -9.76 -22.01 -20.92
CA GLU A 248 -8.63 -21.61 -21.77
C GLU A 248 -9.05 -20.87 -23.07
N GLU A 249 -10.33 -20.71 -23.33
CA GLU A 249 -10.90 -20.09 -24.54
C GLU A 249 -11.38 -18.65 -24.36
N GLU A 250 -11.35 -18.07 -23.17
CA GLU A 250 -11.74 -16.66 -23.02
C GLU A 250 -10.66 -15.76 -23.61
N ALA A 251 -11.02 -15.06 -24.67
CA ALA A 251 -10.29 -13.94 -25.21
C ALA A 251 -9.77 -13.04 -24.07
N SER A 252 -8.57 -12.52 -24.19
CA SER A 252 -7.93 -11.67 -23.17
C SER A 252 -8.93 -10.63 -22.66
N LEU A 253 -9.39 -10.82 -21.41
CA LEU A 253 -10.26 -9.85 -20.76
C LEU A 253 -9.52 -8.52 -20.67
N SER A 254 -10.24 -7.42 -20.86
CA SER A 254 -9.70 -6.11 -20.50
C SER A 254 -9.39 -6.05 -19.01
N VAL A 255 -8.49 -5.17 -18.60
CA VAL A 255 -8.13 -4.98 -17.17
C VAL A 255 -9.39 -4.70 -16.33
N TYR A 256 -10.29 -3.87 -16.85
CA TYR A 256 -11.55 -3.56 -16.18
C TYR A 256 -12.42 -4.81 -16.03
N ALA A 257 -12.60 -5.60 -17.08
CA ALA A 257 -13.39 -6.82 -17.04
C ALA A 257 -12.81 -7.85 -16.07
N ALA A 258 -11.47 -8.00 -16.03
CA ALA A 258 -10.78 -8.87 -15.08
C ALA A 258 -11.02 -8.42 -13.61
N VAL A 259 -10.94 -7.13 -13.34
CA VAL A 259 -11.22 -6.57 -11.99
C VAL A 259 -12.68 -6.82 -11.59
N GLN A 260 -13.65 -6.63 -12.51
CA GLN A 260 -15.06 -6.90 -12.22
C GLN A 260 -15.31 -8.39 -11.96
N GLN A 261 -14.68 -9.28 -12.72
CA GLN A 261 -14.77 -10.71 -12.49
C GLN A 261 -14.22 -11.10 -11.10
N ILE A 262 -13.04 -10.60 -10.73
CA ILE A 262 -12.45 -10.82 -9.41
C ILE A 262 -13.40 -10.35 -8.31
N ARG A 263 -13.94 -9.15 -8.46
CA ARG A 263 -14.90 -8.59 -7.50
C ARG A 263 -16.13 -9.49 -7.34
N THR A 264 -16.75 -9.90 -8.45
CA THR A 264 -17.93 -10.77 -8.41
C THR A 264 -17.64 -12.09 -7.71
N VAL A 265 -16.52 -12.75 -8.06
CA VAL A 265 -16.14 -14.02 -7.44
C VAL A 265 -15.91 -13.85 -5.92
N LEU A 266 -15.26 -12.76 -5.49
CA LEU A 266 -15.08 -12.50 -4.06
C LEU A 266 -16.41 -12.20 -3.36
N GLU A 267 -17.29 -11.39 -3.94
CA GLU A 267 -18.62 -11.08 -3.37
C GLU A 267 -19.51 -12.32 -3.25
N GLU A 268 -19.38 -13.31 -4.15
CA GLU A 268 -20.15 -14.55 -4.13
C GLU A 268 -19.60 -15.60 -3.16
N ASN A 269 -18.29 -15.61 -2.92
CA ASN A 269 -17.61 -16.66 -2.15
C ASN A 269 -17.11 -16.20 -0.77
N THR A 270 -17.16 -14.90 -0.47
CA THR A 270 -16.70 -14.38 0.83
C THR A 270 -17.73 -13.47 1.47
N TYR A 271 -17.65 -13.35 2.78
CA TYR A 271 -18.49 -12.41 3.52
C TYR A 271 -17.66 -11.62 4.53
N TYR A 272 -18.10 -10.40 4.80
CA TYR A 272 -17.46 -9.57 5.80
C TYR A 272 -17.90 -10.00 7.19
N ASN A 273 -16.95 -10.49 8.01
CA ASN A 273 -17.17 -10.77 9.42
C ASN A 273 -16.42 -9.75 10.29
N LYS A 274 -17.18 -9.01 11.09
CA LYS A 274 -16.65 -8.02 12.03
C LYS A 274 -16.13 -8.63 13.34
N TYR A 275 -16.63 -9.82 13.67
CA TYR A 275 -16.40 -10.49 14.95
C TYR A 275 -15.71 -11.83 14.69
N LEU A 276 -14.45 -11.78 14.31
CA LEU A 276 -13.63 -12.99 14.24
C LEU A 276 -13.27 -13.44 15.65
N SER A 277 -13.50 -14.71 15.96
CA SER A 277 -13.06 -15.32 17.22
C SER A 277 -11.59 -15.77 17.10
N GLU A 278 -10.97 -16.07 18.26
CA GLU A 278 -9.63 -16.68 18.24
C GLU A 278 -9.63 -18.05 17.54
N GLU A 279 -10.77 -18.76 17.54
CA GLU A 279 -10.94 -20.02 16.84
C GLU A 279 -10.95 -19.83 15.33
N ASP A 280 -11.55 -18.75 14.84
CA ASP A 280 -11.60 -18.40 13.40
C ASP A 280 -10.22 -17.99 12.86
N THR A 281 -9.27 -17.67 13.73
CA THR A 281 -7.90 -17.27 13.37
C THR A 281 -6.84 -18.31 13.72
N ALA A 282 -7.25 -19.47 14.24
CA ALA A 282 -6.36 -20.56 14.63
C ALA A 282 -5.95 -21.49 13.50
N GLY A 283 -6.40 -21.22 12.27
CA GLY A 283 -6.04 -21.97 11.07
C GLY A 283 -4.57 -21.84 10.67
N ASP A 284 -4.10 -22.80 9.92
CA ASP A 284 -2.70 -22.83 9.45
C ASP A 284 -2.42 -21.79 8.35
N ASP A 285 -3.46 -21.24 7.68
CA ASP A 285 -3.35 -20.23 6.61
C ASP A 285 -4.65 -19.44 6.46
N LEU A 286 -4.70 -18.25 7.05
CA LEU A 286 -5.88 -17.38 7.06
C LEU A 286 -6.34 -16.95 5.67
N LEU A 287 -5.42 -16.77 4.72
CA LEU A 287 -5.79 -16.38 3.36
C LEU A 287 -6.46 -17.54 2.61
N LYS A 288 -5.99 -18.76 2.86
CA LYS A 288 -6.60 -19.96 2.30
C LYS A 288 -8.01 -20.16 2.85
N GLU A 289 -8.19 -20.03 4.15
CA GLU A 289 -9.51 -20.11 4.78
C GLU A 289 -10.46 -19.03 4.24
N PHE A 290 -9.99 -17.79 4.11
CA PHE A 290 -10.75 -16.70 3.51
C PHE A 290 -11.23 -17.00 2.09
N LEU A 291 -10.39 -17.64 1.26
CA LEU A 291 -10.74 -17.98 -0.13
C LEU A 291 -11.65 -19.21 -0.25
N GLN A 292 -11.76 -20.00 0.81
CA GLN A 292 -12.63 -21.19 0.85
C GLN A 292 -14.03 -20.91 1.46
N GLY A 293 -14.28 -19.71 2.00
CA GLY A 293 -15.54 -19.25 2.59
C GLY A 293 -15.69 -19.64 4.03
#